data_f847abc3c56e7a4251267f7b1e1262d0
#
_entry.id   f847abc3c56e7a4251267f7b1e1262d0
#
_cell.length_a   1.000
_cell.length_b   1.000
_cell.length_c   1.000
_cell.angle_alpha   90.00
_cell.angle_beta   90.00
_cell.angle_gamma   90.00
#
_symmetry.space_group_name_H-M   'P 1'
#
loop_
_entity.id
_entity.type
_entity.pdbx_description
1 polymer ?
#
loop_
_entity_poly.entity_id
_entity_poly.type
_entity_poly.pdbx_seq_one_letter_code
_entity_poly.pdbx_strand_id
1 'polypeptide(L)'
;MTGTLSEKLIARLRARFPNRGLRIHEGKEPVASFPAAHPEVGDIRIDDDGDELAISVAELTHGHFTPRDYQLPSQEKEEDLIERVMRFLEQVFDDQVEFWTAGKAGGWHGRGEKPIGCWPNRRRFVWSGPLPAHEEDS
;
A
#
# COMPACT_ATOMS: atom_id res chain seq x y z
N MET A 1 -14.42 22.17 10.99
CA MET A 1 -13.08 22.42 10.47
C MET A 1 -12.57 21.16 9.78
N THR A 2 -12.13 21.31 8.56
CA THR A 2 -11.58 20.16 7.83
C THR A 2 -10.11 19.99 8.21
N GLY A 3 -9.71 18.76 8.47
CA GLY A 3 -8.31 18.46 8.74
C GLY A 3 -7.46 18.41 7.49
N THR A 4 -6.17 18.22 7.67
CA THR A 4 -5.25 17.97 6.56
C THR A 4 -5.50 16.57 5.98
N LEU A 5 -4.90 16.30 4.83
CA LEU A 5 -4.97 14.98 4.22
C LEU A 5 -4.48 13.91 5.20
N SER A 6 -3.34 14.17 5.85
CA SER A 6 -2.79 13.24 6.85
C SER A 6 -3.75 13.00 8.00
N GLU A 7 -4.35 14.05 8.54
CA GLU A 7 -5.28 13.93 9.66
C GLU A 7 -6.50 13.10 9.28
N LYS A 8 -7.05 13.34 8.09
CA LYS A 8 -8.20 12.58 7.61
C LYS A 8 -7.86 11.12 7.39
N LEU A 9 -6.69 10.86 6.81
CA LEU A 9 -6.20 9.50 6.59
C LEU A 9 -6.03 8.77 7.92
N ILE A 10 -5.37 9.40 8.89
CA ILE A 10 -5.14 8.81 10.20
C ILE A 10 -6.46 8.41 10.87
N ALA A 11 -7.44 9.29 10.82
CA ALA A 11 -8.76 9.01 11.40
C ALA A 11 -9.41 7.77 10.77
N ARG A 12 -9.31 7.67 9.44
CA ARG A 12 -9.87 6.52 8.71
C ARG A 12 -9.10 5.24 9.02
N LEU A 13 -7.78 5.30 9.11
CA LEU A 13 -6.96 4.14 9.44
C LEU A 13 -7.26 3.62 10.84
N ARG A 14 -7.38 4.51 11.81
CA ARG A 14 -7.72 4.11 13.19
C ARG A 14 -9.08 3.44 13.29
N ALA A 15 -10.04 3.96 12.54
CA ALA A 15 -11.39 3.41 12.57
C ALA A 15 -11.46 2.05 11.88
N ARG A 16 -10.74 1.88 10.77
CA ARG A 16 -10.85 0.69 9.94
C ARG A 16 -9.94 -0.45 10.35
N PHE A 17 -8.74 -0.13 10.85
CA PHE A 17 -7.72 -1.12 11.16
C PHE A 17 -7.20 -1.02 12.59
N PRO A 18 -8.11 -1.12 13.60
CA PRO A 18 -7.69 -0.93 15.00
C PRO A 18 -6.83 -2.06 15.55
N ASN A 19 -6.79 -3.22 14.87
CA ASN A 19 -6.10 -4.42 15.37
C ASN A 19 -4.90 -4.84 14.52
N ARG A 20 -4.35 -3.91 13.72
CA ARG A 20 -3.23 -4.22 12.84
C ARG A 20 -1.90 -3.64 13.32
N GLY A 21 -1.85 -3.12 14.53
CA GLY A 21 -0.62 -2.56 15.06
C GLY A 21 -0.26 -1.21 14.46
N LEU A 22 -1.25 -0.47 14.00
CA LEU A 22 -1.05 0.83 13.37
C LEU A 22 -0.23 1.76 14.25
N ARG A 23 0.81 2.36 13.68
CA ARG A 23 1.65 3.37 14.32
C ARG A 23 1.48 4.68 13.60
N ILE A 24 1.25 5.74 14.38
CA ILE A 24 1.10 7.10 13.84
C ILE A 24 2.35 7.89 14.18
N HIS A 25 2.91 8.57 13.19
CA HIS A 25 4.14 9.33 13.32
C HIS A 25 3.87 10.81 13.11
N GLU A 26 3.31 11.47 14.12
CA GLU A 26 2.92 12.86 14.03
C GLU A 26 4.10 13.76 13.73
N GLY A 27 3.92 14.63 12.71
CA GLY A 27 4.93 15.60 12.33
C GLY A 27 6.16 15.02 11.66
N LYS A 28 6.13 13.74 11.28
CA LYS A 28 7.26 13.06 10.64
C LYS A 28 6.78 12.20 9.50
N GLU A 29 7.69 11.85 8.61
CA GLU A 29 7.45 10.86 7.58
C GLU A 29 8.04 9.52 8.02
N PRO A 30 7.35 8.41 7.81
CA PRO A 30 6.00 8.30 7.22
C PRO A 30 4.93 8.80 8.21
N VAL A 31 3.75 9.14 7.70
CA VAL A 31 2.66 9.56 8.61
C VAL A 31 2.08 8.38 9.38
N ALA A 32 2.12 7.21 8.79
CA ALA A 32 1.58 6.00 9.43
C ALA A 32 2.34 4.77 8.93
N SER A 33 2.35 3.72 9.75
CA SER A 33 2.93 2.45 9.35
C SER A 33 2.20 1.30 10.01
N PHE A 34 2.30 0.13 9.38
CA PHE A 34 1.81 -1.13 9.93
C PHE A 34 2.97 -2.09 10.05
N PRO A 35 3.15 -2.75 11.20
CA PRO A 35 4.25 -3.71 11.35
C PRO A 35 4.02 -4.93 10.47
N ALA A 36 5.12 -5.54 10.07
CA ALA A 36 5.10 -6.72 9.20
C ALA A 36 4.34 -7.87 9.84
N ALA A 37 3.51 -8.54 9.04
CA ALA A 37 2.92 -9.81 9.44
C ALA A 37 3.92 -10.95 9.20
N HIS A 38 4.86 -10.74 8.28
CA HIS A 38 5.91 -11.71 7.97
C HIS A 38 7.22 -10.96 7.70
N PRO A 39 8.33 -11.40 8.28
CA PRO A 39 9.59 -10.66 8.15
C PRO A 39 10.11 -10.53 6.72
N GLU A 40 9.78 -11.45 5.85
CA GLU A 40 10.22 -11.36 4.45
C GLU A 40 9.42 -10.35 3.64
N VAL A 41 8.26 -9.93 4.13
CA VAL A 41 7.43 -8.91 3.48
C VAL A 41 7.80 -7.52 3.99
N GLY A 42 7.91 -7.39 5.31
CA GLY A 42 8.28 -6.15 5.96
C GLY A 42 7.08 -5.26 6.26
N ASP A 43 7.39 -4.08 6.78
CA ASP A 43 6.37 -3.13 7.21
C ASP A 43 5.77 -2.36 6.03
N ILE A 44 4.52 -1.96 6.18
CA ILE A 44 3.90 -1.01 5.27
C ILE A 44 4.11 0.39 5.84
N ARG A 45 4.51 1.34 4.98
CA ARG A 45 4.68 2.74 5.34
C ARG A 45 3.85 3.60 4.42
N ILE A 46 3.21 4.63 4.97
CA ILE A 46 2.39 5.55 4.20
C ILE A 46 2.96 6.96 4.38
N ASP A 47 3.28 7.60 3.27
CA ASP A 47 3.82 8.96 3.25
C ASP A 47 2.83 9.90 2.57
N ASP A 48 2.75 11.13 3.07
CA ASP A 48 1.92 12.19 2.50
C ASP A 48 2.84 13.13 1.72
N ASP A 49 2.69 13.12 0.41
CA ASP A 49 3.50 13.96 -0.48
C ASP A 49 2.71 15.17 -0.99
N GLY A 50 1.72 15.62 -0.22
CA GLY A 50 0.91 16.78 -0.58
C GLY A 50 -0.33 16.38 -1.37
N ASP A 51 -0.20 16.23 -2.68
CA ASP A 51 -1.32 15.86 -3.54
C ASP A 51 -1.46 14.36 -3.72
N GLU A 52 -0.55 13.57 -3.15
CA GLU A 52 -0.59 12.13 -3.32
C GLU A 52 -0.17 11.42 -2.05
N LEU A 53 -0.54 10.15 -1.97
CA LEU A 53 -0.14 9.28 -0.87
C LEU A 53 0.76 8.19 -1.46
N ALA A 54 1.92 7.99 -0.84
CA ALA A 54 2.85 6.94 -1.25
C ALA A 54 2.79 5.80 -0.26
N ILE A 55 2.74 4.58 -0.77
CA ILE A 55 2.74 3.39 0.07
C ILE A 55 3.96 2.55 -0.29
N SER A 56 4.74 2.20 0.72
CA SER A 56 5.90 1.33 0.57
C SER A 56 5.68 0.06 1.36
N VAL A 57 6.09 -1.07 0.81
CA VAL A 57 6.06 -2.35 1.51
C VAL A 57 7.51 -2.76 1.68
N ALA A 58 8.11 -2.32 2.77
CA ALA A 58 9.53 -2.47 3.08
C ALA A 58 10.39 -2.17 1.85
N GLU A 59 11.20 -3.14 1.43
CA GLU A 59 12.05 -2.97 0.25
C GLU A 59 11.48 -3.70 -0.98
N LEU A 60 10.30 -4.31 -0.85
CA LEU A 60 9.70 -5.06 -1.95
C LEU A 60 9.22 -4.14 -3.06
N THR A 61 8.49 -3.10 -2.70
CA THR A 61 7.87 -2.25 -3.70
C THR A 61 7.32 -0.98 -3.07
N HIS A 62 7.02 0.00 -3.91
CA HIS A 62 6.31 1.20 -3.49
C HIS A 62 5.42 1.67 -4.64
N GLY A 63 4.44 2.48 -4.30
CA GLY A 63 3.56 3.06 -5.31
C GLY A 63 2.95 4.35 -4.81
N HIS A 64 2.41 5.12 -5.75
CA HIS A 64 1.83 6.42 -5.48
C HIS A 64 0.35 6.41 -5.84
N PHE A 65 -0.47 6.95 -4.94
CA PHE A 65 -1.89 7.14 -5.18
C PHE A 65 -2.12 8.62 -5.42
N THR A 66 -2.57 8.94 -6.63
CA THR A 66 -2.79 10.33 -7.05
C THR A 66 -4.28 10.56 -7.30
N PRO A 67 -4.75 11.83 -7.25
CA PRO A 67 -6.14 12.10 -7.59
C PRO A 67 -6.46 11.66 -9.01
N ARG A 68 -7.61 11.05 -9.20
CA ARG A 68 -8.04 10.65 -10.54
C ARG A 68 -8.44 11.83 -11.40
N ASP A 69 -8.87 12.91 -10.75
CA ASP A 69 -9.29 14.13 -11.44
C ASP A 69 -8.81 15.32 -10.64
N TYR A 70 -7.80 16.02 -11.14
CA TYR A 70 -7.22 17.17 -10.47
C TYR A 70 -8.14 18.38 -10.46
N GLN A 71 -9.20 18.36 -11.25
CA GLN A 71 -10.15 19.47 -11.31
C GLN A 71 -11.23 19.38 -10.24
N LEU A 72 -11.32 18.26 -9.52
CA LEU A 72 -12.25 18.14 -8.42
C LEU A 72 -11.88 19.10 -7.29
N PRO A 73 -12.85 19.54 -6.49
CA PRO A 73 -12.54 20.31 -5.27
C PRO A 73 -11.59 19.53 -4.37
N SER A 74 -10.76 20.24 -3.63
CA SER A 74 -9.72 19.62 -2.79
C SER A 74 -10.28 18.55 -1.86
N GLN A 75 -11.44 18.80 -1.26
CA GLN A 75 -12.05 17.84 -0.35
C GLN A 75 -12.41 16.54 -1.07
N GLU A 76 -12.95 16.64 -2.27
CA GLU A 76 -13.31 15.45 -3.03
C GLU A 76 -12.09 14.68 -3.53
N LYS A 77 -11.02 15.40 -3.90
CA LYS A 77 -9.76 14.75 -4.26
C LYS A 77 -9.19 13.97 -3.10
N GLU A 78 -9.19 14.56 -1.92
CA GLU A 78 -8.67 13.91 -0.72
C GLU A 78 -9.50 12.68 -0.35
N GLU A 79 -10.82 12.80 -0.41
CA GLU A 79 -11.70 11.67 -0.12
C GLU A 79 -11.47 10.52 -1.10
N ASP A 80 -11.30 10.80 -2.38
CA ASP A 80 -11.01 9.78 -3.37
C ASP A 80 -9.70 9.07 -3.10
N LEU A 81 -8.65 9.84 -2.80
CA LEU A 81 -7.33 9.28 -2.47
C LEU A 81 -7.42 8.36 -1.27
N ILE A 82 -8.01 8.84 -0.19
CA ILE A 82 -8.12 8.08 1.05
C ILE A 82 -8.92 6.80 0.81
N GLU A 83 -10.04 6.88 0.11
CA GLU A 83 -10.87 5.72 -0.16
C GLU A 83 -10.10 4.65 -0.93
N ARG A 84 -9.32 5.06 -1.93
CA ARG A 84 -8.55 4.09 -2.71
C ARG A 84 -7.43 3.45 -1.90
N VAL A 85 -6.77 4.24 -1.03
CA VAL A 85 -5.76 3.69 -0.12
C VAL A 85 -6.40 2.70 0.84
N MET A 86 -7.56 3.04 1.40
CA MET A 86 -8.27 2.15 2.32
C MET A 86 -8.63 0.83 1.66
N ARG A 87 -9.15 0.87 0.43
CA ARG A 87 -9.46 -0.36 -0.31
C ARG A 87 -8.23 -1.19 -0.60
N PHE A 88 -7.15 -0.53 -0.97
CA PHE A 88 -5.89 -1.22 -1.23
C PHE A 88 -5.41 -1.95 0.02
N LEU A 89 -5.41 -1.26 1.16
CA LEU A 89 -4.98 -1.87 2.41
C LEU A 89 -5.87 -3.04 2.82
N GLU A 90 -7.18 -2.92 2.64
CA GLU A 90 -8.09 -4.04 2.92
C GLU A 90 -7.71 -5.27 2.09
N GLN A 91 -7.44 -5.06 0.82
CA GLN A 91 -7.04 -6.16 -0.06
C GLN A 91 -5.69 -6.74 0.31
N VAL A 92 -4.75 -5.87 0.71
CA VAL A 92 -3.43 -6.31 1.17
C VAL A 92 -3.57 -7.22 2.39
N PHE A 93 -4.30 -6.77 3.41
CA PHE A 93 -4.47 -7.52 4.65
C PHE A 93 -5.26 -8.80 4.46
N ASP A 94 -5.99 -8.91 3.36
CA ASP A 94 -6.79 -10.07 3.01
C ASP A 94 -6.06 -11.00 2.03
N ASP A 95 -4.77 -10.77 1.82
CA ASP A 95 -3.90 -11.52 0.90
C ASP A 95 -4.41 -11.53 -0.55
N GLN A 96 -5.10 -10.46 -0.95
CA GLN A 96 -5.60 -10.31 -2.30
C GLN A 96 -4.69 -9.48 -3.20
N VAL A 97 -3.58 -8.97 -2.65
CA VAL A 97 -2.57 -8.25 -3.41
C VAL A 97 -1.29 -9.07 -3.37
N GLU A 98 -0.73 -9.29 -4.53
CA GLU A 98 0.53 -10.02 -4.66
C GLU A 98 1.65 -9.02 -4.94
N PHE A 99 2.69 -9.08 -4.11
CA PHE A 99 3.90 -8.28 -4.28
C PHE A 99 4.95 -9.15 -4.94
N TRP A 100 5.81 -8.55 -5.76
CA TRP A 100 6.87 -9.31 -6.41
C TRP A 100 8.15 -8.49 -6.49
N THR A 101 9.28 -9.18 -6.55
CA THR A 101 10.59 -8.57 -6.78
C THR A 101 11.37 -9.41 -7.78
N ALA A 102 12.17 -8.72 -8.58
CA ALA A 102 13.06 -9.35 -9.55
C ALA A 102 14.29 -8.46 -9.68
N GLY A 103 15.38 -8.82 -8.98
CA GLY A 103 16.55 -7.96 -8.89
C GLY A 103 16.20 -6.64 -8.23
N LYS A 104 16.35 -5.53 -8.96
CA LYS A 104 16.01 -4.20 -8.45
C LYS A 104 14.59 -3.77 -8.78
N ALA A 105 13.88 -4.57 -9.58
CA ALA A 105 12.50 -4.26 -9.93
C ALA A 105 11.55 -4.82 -8.88
N GLY A 106 10.39 -4.22 -8.77
CA GLY A 106 9.34 -4.70 -7.89
C GLY A 106 8.01 -4.10 -8.28
N GLY A 107 6.95 -4.65 -7.75
CA GLY A 107 5.62 -4.16 -8.02
C GLY A 107 4.55 -4.96 -7.27
N TRP A 108 3.30 -4.64 -7.56
CA TRP A 108 2.18 -5.43 -7.07
C TRP A 108 1.07 -5.51 -8.10
N HIS A 109 0.23 -6.51 -7.93
CA HIS A 109 -0.98 -6.69 -8.74
C HIS A 109 -1.99 -7.49 -7.93
N GLY A 110 -3.21 -7.60 -8.42
CA GLY A 110 -4.20 -8.43 -7.75
C GLY A 110 -3.81 -9.89 -7.76
N ARG A 111 -4.29 -10.62 -6.77
CA ARG A 111 -4.01 -12.05 -6.66
C ARG A 111 -4.52 -12.77 -7.89
N GLY A 112 -3.66 -13.56 -8.51
CA GLY A 112 -4.00 -14.27 -9.73
C GLY A 112 -3.79 -13.50 -11.03
N GLU A 113 -3.49 -12.20 -10.94
CA GLU A 113 -3.11 -11.40 -12.11
C GLU A 113 -1.63 -11.57 -12.37
N LYS A 114 -1.17 -11.02 -13.49
CA LYS A 114 0.25 -11.05 -13.84
C LYS A 114 0.80 -9.64 -13.89
N PRO A 115 2.09 -9.47 -13.55
CA PRO A 115 2.71 -8.15 -13.66
C PRO A 115 2.87 -7.74 -15.12
N ILE A 116 2.98 -6.44 -15.34
CA ILE A 116 3.31 -5.90 -16.65
C ILE A 116 4.77 -6.26 -16.92
N GLY A 117 5.04 -6.80 -18.12
CA GLY A 117 6.38 -7.21 -18.50
C GLY A 117 6.65 -8.69 -18.22
N CYS A 118 7.89 -9.09 -18.44
CA CYS A 118 8.30 -10.47 -18.29
C CYS A 118 9.33 -10.59 -17.17
N TRP A 119 8.93 -11.29 -16.11
CA TRP A 119 9.77 -11.43 -14.90
C TRP A 119 9.82 -12.89 -14.49
N PRO A 120 10.54 -13.75 -15.24
CA PRO A 120 10.45 -15.21 -15.06
C PRO A 120 10.94 -15.73 -13.73
N ASN A 121 11.87 -15.03 -13.07
CA ASN A 121 12.43 -15.49 -11.81
C ASN A 121 12.02 -14.60 -10.64
N ARG A 122 10.88 -13.95 -10.76
CA ARG A 122 10.44 -13.06 -9.69
C ARG A 122 10.08 -13.83 -8.43
N ARG A 123 10.39 -13.24 -7.30
CA ARG A 123 9.93 -13.72 -6.01
C ARG A 123 8.55 -13.10 -5.75
N ARG A 124 7.66 -13.87 -5.17
CA ARG A 124 6.27 -13.46 -4.97
C ARG A 124 5.88 -13.55 -3.50
N PHE A 125 5.07 -12.58 -3.07
CA PHE A 125 4.65 -12.48 -1.68
C PHE A 125 3.20 -12.01 -1.61
N VAL A 126 2.51 -12.42 -0.54
CA VAL A 126 1.29 -11.74 -0.09
C VAL A 126 1.59 -11.21 1.31
N TRP A 127 0.68 -10.46 1.88
CA TRP A 127 0.93 -9.84 3.20
C TRP A 127 1.34 -10.87 4.26
N SER A 128 0.74 -12.05 4.24
CA SER A 128 1.03 -13.08 5.23
C SER A 128 2.32 -13.86 4.97
N GLY A 129 2.98 -13.68 3.83
CA GLY A 129 4.27 -14.31 3.58
C GLY A 129 4.57 -14.63 2.14
N PRO A 130 5.70 -15.31 1.89
CA PRO A 130 6.11 -15.62 0.53
C PRO A 130 5.22 -16.70 -0.11
N LEU A 131 5.12 -16.63 -1.43
CA LEU A 131 4.41 -17.63 -2.24
C LEU A 131 5.41 -18.53 -2.95
N PRO A 132 5.01 -19.75 -3.33
CA PRO A 132 5.87 -20.62 -4.13
C PRO A 132 6.25 -19.95 -5.45
N ALA A 133 7.52 -20.02 -5.81
CA ALA A 133 8.07 -19.24 -6.91
C ALA A 133 7.63 -19.68 -8.29
N HIS A 134 7.21 -20.93 -8.45
CA HIS A 134 7.01 -21.52 -9.78
C HIS A 134 5.56 -21.76 -10.16
N GLU A 135 4.62 -21.43 -9.31
CA GLU A 135 3.23 -21.78 -9.55
C GLU A 135 2.63 -21.13 -10.79
N GLU A 136 2.93 -19.87 -11.00
CA GLU A 136 2.32 -19.12 -12.09
C GLU A 136 3.08 -19.23 -13.40
N ASP A 137 4.25 -19.81 -13.38
CA ASP A 137 5.06 -19.97 -14.58
C ASP A 137 4.62 -21.15 -15.42
N SER A 138 3.68 -21.87 -14.90
CA SER A 138 3.11 -23.02 -15.59
C SER A 138 2.11 -22.60 -16.66
#